data_b0696f72f2f2abc520caffce082a6316
#
_entry.id   b0696f72f2f2abc520caffce082a6316
#
_cell.length_a   1.000
_cell.length_b   1.000
_cell.length_c   1.000
_cell.angle_alpha   90.00
_cell.angle_beta   90.00
_cell.angle_gamma   90.00
#
_symmetry.space_group_name_H-M   'P 1'
#
loop_
_entity.id
_entity.type
_entity.pdbx_description
1 polymer ?
#
loop_
_entity_poly.entity_id
_entity_poly.type
_entity_poly.pdbx_seq_one_letter_code
_entity_poly.pdbx_strand_id
1 'polypeptide(L)'
;MISAFPADGSPWDHLFADGESFQVGGLQSSVMFSPGHTLASITYVVGDAAFVHDTLFMPDGGTARADFPGGNAHHLWQSIQRIFSLPDETRLFTGHDYQPGGRPPAWESTVARQKAENAHVKGQDEASFVTLRTERDRTLPMPKLILSALQVNIAGGRLPAPENNGRRYLKIPLDALDNPAWD
;
A
#
# COMPACT_ATOMS: atom_id res chain seq x y z
N MET A 1 -0.06 11.19 17.20
CA MET A 1 0.21 11.88 15.91
C MET A 1 -1.01 11.87 14.97
N ILE A 2 -1.69 10.75 14.83
CA ILE A 2 -2.91 10.62 13.98
C ILE A 2 -4.04 11.54 14.47
N SER A 3 -4.16 11.80 15.76
CA SER A 3 -5.18 12.69 16.33
C SER A 3 -5.06 14.18 15.95
N ALA A 4 -3.96 14.59 15.34
CA ALA A 4 -3.76 15.96 14.85
C ALA A 4 -4.29 16.17 13.42
N PHE A 5 -4.76 15.12 12.74
CA PHE A 5 -5.33 15.20 11.41
C PHE A 5 -6.86 15.03 11.48
N PRO A 6 -7.62 15.75 10.63
CA PRO A 6 -9.06 15.57 10.57
C PRO A 6 -9.38 14.12 10.18
N ALA A 7 -10.10 13.41 11.06
CA ALA A 7 -10.63 12.07 10.77
C ALA A 7 -12.01 12.12 10.11
N ASP A 8 -12.45 13.32 9.71
CA ASP A 8 -13.76 13.60 9.12
C ASP A 8 -13.82 13.41 7.59
N GLY A 9 -12.70 13.01 6.98
CA GLY A 9 -12.60 12.86 5.54
C GLY A 9 -12.44 14.15 4.74
N SER A 10 -12.44 15.31 5.38
CA SER A 10 -12.40 16.62 4.72
C SER A 10 -11.21 16.85 3.74
N PRO A 11 -10.06 16.14 3.84
CA PRO A 11 -9.01 16.22 2.84
C PRO A 11 -9.34 15.55 1.49
N TRP A 12 -10.40 14.75 1.42
CA TRP A 12 -10.75 13.89 0.30
C TRP A 12 -12.05 14.32 -0.37
N ASP A 13 -12.12 14.23 -1.69
CA ASP A 13 -13.33 14.57 -2.44
C ASP A 13 -14.41 13.48 -2.31
N HIS A 14 -13.97 12.21 -2.12
CA HIS A 14 -14.85 11.07 -1.93
C HIS A 14 -14.17 10.01 -1.06
N LEU A 15 -14.93 9.41 -0.15
CA LEU A 15 -14.52 8.27 0.67
C LEU A 15 -15.27 7.03 0.19
N PHE A 16 -14.56 6.12 -0.45
CA PHE A 16 -15.12 4.89 -0.97
C PHE A 16 -15.43 3.88 0.13
N ALA A 17 -16.56 3.20 0.00
CA ALA A 17 -16.84 1.96 0.71
C ALA A 17 -16.25 0.75 -0.03
N ASP A 18 -16.00 -0.35 0.70
CA ASP A 18 -15.56 -1.60 0.08
C ASP A 18 -16.63 -2.15 -0.88
N GLY A 19 -16.23 -2.50 -2.09
CA GLY A 19 -17.12 -2.95 -3.16
C GLY A 19 -17.89 -1.84 -3.85
N GLU A 20 -17.71 -0.58 -3.46
CA GLU A 20 -18.36 0.55 -4.13
C GLU A 20 -17.94 0.65 -5.59
N SER A 21 -18.91 0.97 -6.44
CA SER A 21 -18.72 1.08 -7.89
C SER A 21 -18.78 2.54 -8.33
N PHE A 22 -17.94 2.88 -9.32
CA PHE A 22 -17.89 4.20 -9.95
C PHE A 22 -17.56 4.08 -11.43
N GLN A 23 -17.53 5.19 -12.15
CA GLN A 23 -17.23 5.23 -13.57
C GLN A 23 -15.90 5.93 -13.85
N VAL A 24 -15.10 5.37 -14.74
CA VAL A 24 -13.92 6.00 -15.33
C VAL A 24 -14.15 6.09 -16.83
N GLY A 25 -14.61 7.25 -17.30
CA GLY A 25 -15.10 7.37 -18.67
C GLY A 25 -16.27 6.42 -18.92
N GLY A 26 -16.15 5.53 -19.89
CA GLY A 26 -17.14 4.49 -20.19
C GLY A 26 -16.93 3.16 -19.46
N LEU A 27 -15.90 3.05 -18.60
CA LEU A 27 -15.56 1.81 -17.92
C LEU A 27 -16.20 1.75 -16.53
N GLN A 28 -16.91 0.65 -16.26
CA GLN A 28 -17.35 0.33 -14.90
C GLN A 28 -16.12 0.00 -14.05
N SER A 29 -16.05 0.59 -12.87
CA SER A 29 -14.96 0.43 -11.93
C SER A 29 -15.49 0.11 -10.54
N SER A 30 -14.69 -0.55 -9.72
CA SER A 30 -15.03 -0.84 -8.33
C SER A 30 -13.81 -0.74 -7.42
N VAL A 31 -14.08 -0.53 -6.13
CA VAL A 31 -13.07 -0.49 -5.07
C VAL A 31 -13.06 -1.84 -4.34
N MET A 32 -11.86 -2.35 -4.11
CA MET A 32 -11.62 -3.51 -3.26
C MET A 32 -10.68 -3.09 -2.14
N PHE A 33 -11.14 -3.09 -0.88
CA PHE A 33 -10.25 -2.84 0.24
C PHE A 33 -9.19 -3.93 0.30
N SER A 34 -7.94 -3.51 0.40
CA SER A 34 -6.76 -4.37 0.38
C SER A 34 -5.82 -4.02 1.54
N PRO A 35 -6.32 -4.01 2.81
CA PRO A 35 -5.49 -3.67 3.97
C PRO A 35 -4.36 -4.67 4.16
N GLY A 36 -3.33 -4.25 4.89
CA GLY A 36 -2.21 -5.11 5.27
C GLY A 36 -0.87 -4.42 5.15
N HIS A 37 -0.56 -3.78 4.03
CA HIS A 37 0.55 -2.83 3.95
C HIS A 37 0.24 -1.58 4.78
N THR A 38 -0.93 -1.01 4.58
CA THR A 38 -1.52 0.03 5.44
C THR A 38 -3.00 -0.28 5.69
N LEU A 39 -3.62 0.39 6.65
CA LEU A 39 -5.08 0.27 6.90
C LEU A 39 -5.93 0.81 5.75
N ALA A 40 -5.42 1.78 5.03
CA ALA A 40 -6.14 2.49 3.97
C ALA A 40 -5.82 1.97 2.55
N SER A 41 -5.08 0.88 2.43
CA SER A 41 -4.74 0.31 1.12
C SER A 41 -6.00 -0.17 0.41
N ILE A 42 -6.13 0.20 -0.86
CA ILE A 42 -7.23 -0.19 -1.74
C ILE A 42 -6.70 -0.64 -3.09
N THR A 43 -7.47 -1.47 -3.76
CA THR A 43 -7.28 -1.87 -5.15
C THR A 43 -8.42 -1.31 -5.98
N TYR A 44 -8.13 -0.61 -7.06
CA TYR A 44 -9.11 -0.20 -8.04
C TYR A 44 -9.19 -1.23 -9.15
N VAL A 45 -10.39 -1.77 -9.40
CA VAL A 45 -10.66 -2.67 -10.52
C VAL A 45 -11.37 -1.86 -11.60
N VAL A 46 -10.77 -1.76 -12.79
CA VAL A 46 -11.25 -0.93 -13.90
C VAL A 46 -11.24 -1.78 -15.18
N GLY A 47 -12.40 -2.21 -15.62
CA GLY A 47 -12.50 -3.13 -16.77
C GLY A 47 -11.72 -4.43 -16.53
N ASP A 48 -10.73 -4.71 -17.35
CA ASP A 48 -9.85 -5.89 -17.28
C ASP A 48 -8.58 -5.68 -16.43
N ALA A 49 -8.45 -4.52 -15.79
CA ALA A 49 -7.25 -4.13 -15.04
C ALA A 49 -7.54 -3.94 -13.54
N ALA A 50 -6.58 -4.26 -12.68
CA ALA A 50 -6.59 -3.93 -11.26
C ALA A 50 -5.30 -3.19 -10.86
N PHE A 51 -5.46 -2.05 -10.20
CA PHE A 51 -4.37 -1.21 -9.68
C PHE A 51 -4.18 -1.56 -8.21
N VAL A 52 -3.17 -2.38 -7.94
CA VAL A 52 -3.04 -3.10 -6.65
C VAL A 52 -2.21 -2.34 -5.61
N HIS A 53 -1.81 -1.09 -5.91
CA HIS A 53 -1.01 -0.28 -5.00
C HIS A 53 0.24 -1.05 -4.53
N ASP A 54 0.62 -0.91 -3.25
CA ASP A 54 1.74 -1.65 -2.64
C ASP A 54 1.29 -2.97 -1.97
N THR A 55 0.19 -3.57 -2.42
CA THR A 55 -0.20 -4.92 -1.97
C THR A 55 0.67 -5.99 -2.63
N LEU A 56 0.84 -5.89 -3.96
CA LEU A 56 1.68 -6.77 -4.76
C LEU A 56 2.67 -5.95 -5.58
N PHE A 57 3.91 -6.42 -5.67
CA PHE A 57 4.91 -5.92 -6.60
C PHE A 57 4.98 -6.81 -7.85
N MET A 58 5.95 -6.58 -8.71
CA MET A 58 6.24 -7.54 -9.77
C MET A 58 6.54 -8.91 -9.15
N PRO A 59 6.26 -10.03 -9.83
CA PRO A 59 6.38 -11.37 -9.24
C PRO A 59 7.72 -11.65 -8.55
N ASP A 60 8.81 -11.17 -9.12
CA ASP A 60 10.17 -11.29 -8.55
C ASP A 60 10.42 -10.36 -7.35
N GLY A 61 9.62 -9.30 -7.20
CA GLY A 61 9.64 -8.37 -6.07
C GLY A 61 8.78 -8.83 -4.88
N GLY A 62 7.82 -9.72 -5.12
CA GLY A 62 6.95 -10.28 -4.08
C GLY A 62 5.86 -9.32 -3.62
N THR A 63 5.82 -9.01 -2.33
CA THR A 63 4.78 -8.20 -1.67
C THR A 63 5.38 -7.07 -0.85
N ALA A 64 4.59 -6.05 -0.56
CA ALA A 64 5.00 -5.00 0.37
C ALA A 64 5.23 -5.51 1.80
N ARG A 65 5.90 -4.69 2.59
CA ARG A 65 6.01 -4.86 4.05
C ARG A 65 4.66 -4.62 4.73
N ALA A 66 4.48 -5.22 5.91
CA ALA A 66 3.24 -5.14 6.67
C ALA A 66 3.45 -4.67 8.12
N ASP A 67 4.59 -4.04 8.42
CA ASP A 67 5.01 -3.60 9.76
C ASP A 67 4.86 -2.08 9.98
N PHE A 68 4.25 -1.37 9.06
CA PHE A 68 3.89 0.03 9.27
C PHE A 68 2.77 0.15 10.31
N PRO A 69 2.62 1.30 10.99
CA PRO A 69 1.52 1.53 11.91
C PRO A 69 0.17 1.18 11.29
N GLY A 70 -0.52 0.18 11.85
CA GLY A 70 -1.75 -0.39 11.30
C GLY A 70 -1.57 -1.43 10.20
N GLY A 71 -0.32 -1.73 9.79
CA GLY A 71 -0.02 -2.85 8.91
C GLY A 71 -0.24 -4.21 9.60
N ASN A 72 -0.51 -5.25 8.81
CA ASN A 72 -0.78 -6.59 9.33
C ASN A 72 -0.58 -7.65 8.23
N ALA A 73 0.30 -8.61 8.48
CA ALA A 73 0.63 -9.64 7.49
C ALA A 73 -0.54 -10.61 7.19
N HIS A 74 -1.43 -10.88 8.15
CA HIS A 74 -2.64 -11.67 7.92
C HIS A 74 -3.60 -10.93 6.99
N HIS A 75 -3.85 -9.65 7.25
CA HIS A 75 -4.69 -8.82 6.38
C HIS A 75 -4.08 -8.70 4.98
N LEU A 76 -2.75 -8.59 4.88
CA LEU A 76 -2.06 -8.56 3.58
C LEU A 76 -2.29 -9.85 2.80
N TRP A 77 -2.18 -11.01 3.45
CA TRP A 77 -2.49 -12.30 2.84
C TRP A 77 -3.93 -12.37 2.33
N GLN A 78 -4.90 -12.01 3.17
CA GLN A 78 -6.32 -12.01 2.82
C GLN A 78 -6.61 -11.08 1.63
N SER A 79 -5.99 -9.91 1.61
CA SER A 79 -6.09 -8.96 0.50
C SER A 79 -5.52 -9.54 -0.79
N ILE A 80 -4.38 -10.22 -0.73
CA ILE A 80 -3.79 -10.91 -1.87
C ILE A 80 -4.72 -12.02 -2.38
N GLN A 81 -5.28 -12.85 -1.51
CA GLN A 81 -6.21 -13.91 -1.91
C GLN A 81 -7.47 -13.32 -2.56
N ARG A 82 -7.94 -12.18 -2.06
CA ARG A 82 -9.07 -11.48 -2.66
C ARG A 82 -8.73 -10.94 -4.06
N ILE A 83 -7.55 -10.38 -4.27
CA ILE A 83 -7.07 -10.00 -5.60
C ILE A 83 -6.97 -11.22 -6.51
N PHE A 84 -6.50 -12.35 -5.98
CA PHE A 84 -6.39 -13.60 -6.74
C PHE A 84 -7.73 -14.28 -7.04
N SER A 85 -8.84 -13.82 -6.46
CA SER A 85 -10.18 -14.24 -6.86
C SER A 85 -10.68 -13.58 -8.15
N LEU A 86 -9.99 -12.55 -8.65
CA LEU A 86 -10.24 -11.98 -9.97
C LEU A 86 -9.88 -13.00 -11.06
N PRO A 87 -10.44 -12.86 -12.28
CA PRO A 87 -10.07 -13.70 -13.42
C PRO A 87 -8.55 -13.77 -13.65
N ASP A 88 -8.05 -14.91 -14.05
CA ASP A 88 -6.61 -15.16 -14.20
C ASP A 88 -5.93 -14.23 -15.22
N GLU A 89 -6.66 -13.78 -16.23
CA GLU A 89 -6.23 -12.81 -17.24
C GLU A 89 -6.26 -11.36 -16.78
N THR A 90 -6.83 -11.06 -15.62
CA THR A 90 -6.87 -9.68 -15.10
C THR A 90 -5.45 -9.11 -14.99
N ARG A 91 -5.22 -7.98 -15.63
CA ARG A 91 -3.94 -7.26 -15.60
C ARG A 91 -3.78 -6.56 -14.26
N LEU A 92 -2.65 -6.78 -13.60
CA LEU A 92 -2.32 -6.18 -12.32
C LEU A 92 -1.22 -5.14 -12.49
N PHE A 93 -1.51 -3.91 -12.08
CA PHE A 93 -0.58 -2.78 -12.11
C PHE A 93 -0.10 -2.45 -10.70
N THR A 94 1.22 -2.52 -10.49
CA THR A 94 1.86 -2.29 -9.20
C THR A 94 2.14 -0.81 -8.97
N GLY A 95 2.20 -0.37 -7.70
CA GLY A 95 2.57 1.00 -7.33
C GLY A 95 4.08 1.27 -7.42
N HIS A 96 4.89 0.25 -7.14
CA HIS A 96 6.36 0.34 -7.15
C HIS A 96 7.00 -0.88 -7.81
N ASP A 97 8.17 -0.67 -8.42
CA ASP A 97 9.05 -1.73 -8.87
C ASP A 97 10.49 -1.45 -8.42
N TYR A 98 11.04 -2.37 -7.65
CA TYR A 98 12.40 -2.27 -7.09
C TYR A 98 13.47 -2.92 -7.98
N GLN A 99 13.11 -3.40 -9.17
CA GLN A 99 14.00 -3.94 -10.20
C GLN A 99 15.01 -4.98 -9.65
N PRO A 100 14.56 -6.07 -8.99
CA PRO A 100 15.45 -7.08 -8.46
C PRO A 100 16.44 -7.56 -9.52
N GLY A 101 17.72 -7.73 -9.13
CA GLY A 101 18.77 -8.14 -10.05
C GLY A 101 19.17 -7.10 -11.11
N GLY A 102 18.65 -5.86 -11.01
CA GLY A 102 19.00 -4.77 -11.96
C GLY A 102 18.30 -4.88 -13.32
N ARG A 103 17.22 -5.64 -13.42
CA ARG A 103 16.40 -5.70 -14.65
C ARG A 103 15.76 -4.35 -14.99
N PRO A 104 15.32 -4.13 -16.23
CA PRO A 104 14.51 -2.97 -16.61
C PRO A 104 13.23 -2.83 -15.77
N PRO A 105 12.72 -1.60 -15.59
CA PRO A 105 11.46 -1.38 -14.87
C PRO A 105 10.30 -2.14 -15.52
N ALA A 106 9.40 -2.68 -14.67
CA ALA A 106 8.18 -3.32 -15.09
C ALA A 106 7.05 -2.96 -14.12
N TRP A 107 5.81 -2.92 -14.59
CA TRP A 107 4.66 -2.44 -13.82
C TRP A 107 3.40 -3.27 -14.02
N GLU A 108 3.42 -4.20 -14.96
CA GLU A 108 2.26 -5.01 -15.33
C GLU A 108 2.56 -6.50 -15.20
N SER A 109 1.63 -7.21 -14.58
CA SER A 109 1.59 -8.66 -14.53
C SER A 109 0.14 -9.15 -14.73
N THR A 110 -0.16 -10.40 -14.46
CA THR A 110 -1.53 -10.92 -14.42
C THR A 110 -1.76 -11.67 -13.12
N VAL A 111 -3.05 -11.91 -12.78
CA VAL A 111 -3.42 -12.77 -11.64
C VAL A 111 -2.78 -14.13 -11.77
N ALA A 112 -2.87 -14.77 -12.94
CA ALA A 112 -2.26 -16.08 -13.20
C ALA A 112 -0.75 -16.04 -12.94
N ARG A 113 -0.07 -15.04 -13.45
CA ARG A 113 1.38 -14.91 -13.29
C ARG A 113 1.77 -14.68 -11.84
N GLN A 114 1.04 -13.87 -11.11
CA GLN A 114 1.29 -13.65 -9.67
C GLN A 114 1.12 -14.94 -8.85
N LYS A 115 0.06 -15.71 -9.10
CA LYS A 115 -0.15 -17.02 -8.46
C LYS A 115 1.00 -17.99 -8.72
N ALA A 116 1.49 -18.01 -9.97
CA ALA A 116 2.51 -18.98 -10.40
C ALA A 116 3.93 -18.60 -10.02
N GLU A 117 4.25 -17.30 -9.96
CA GLU A 117 5.65 -16.83 -9.93
C GLU A 117 5.98 -15.94 -8.73
N ASN A 118 4.99 -15.37 -8.00
CA ASN A 118 5.30 -14.40 -6.95
C ASN A 118 6.18 -15.00 -5.86
N ALA A 119 7.35 -14.37 -5.64
CA ALA A 119 8.41 -14.86 -4.76
C ALA A 119 7.99 -15.03 -3.29
N HIS A 120 6.95 -14.32 -2.85
CA HIS A 120 6.48 -14.38 -1.45
C HIS A 120 5.18 -15.17 -1.27
N VAL A 121 4.49 -15.52 -2.35
CA VAL A 121 3.13 -16.09 -2.27
C VAL A 121 3.06 -17.49 -2.89
N LYS A 122 3.85 -17.74 -3.94
CA LYS A 122 3.84 -19.02 -4.63
C LYS A 122 4.07 -20.19 -3.68
N GLY A 123 3.10 -21.12 -3.62
CA GLY A 123 3.20 -22.33 -2.81
C GLY A 123 3.13 -22.10 -1.30
N GLN A 124 2.80 -20.90 -0.85
CA GLN A 124 2.61 -20.58 0.55
C GLN A 124 1.16 -20.79 0.99
N ASP A 125 1.00 -21.14 2.24
CA ASP A 125 -0.23 -20.93 2.99
C ASP A 125 -0.14 -19.65 3.83
N GLU A 126 -1.22 -19.28 4.51
CA GLU A 126 -1.25 -18.06 5.31
C GLU A 126 -0.17 -18.04 6.40
N ALA A 127 -0.01 -19.16 7.13
CA ALA A 127 0.95 -19.24 8.24
C ALA A 127 2.40 -19.06 7.78
N SER A 128 2.76 -19.72 6.67
CA SER A 128 4.08 -19.62 6.06
C SER A 128 4.35 -18.21 5.51
N PHE A 129 3.34 -17.61 4.85
CA PHE A 129 3.43 -16.23 4.36
C PHE A 129 3.61 -15.23 5.51
N VAL A 130 2.83 -15.35 6.59
CA VAL A 130 2.91 -14.44 7.74
C VAL A 130 4.28 -14.55 8.41
N THR A 131 4.80 -15.77 8.56
CA THR A 131 6.16 -15.99 9.09
C THR A 131 7.21 -15.31 8.21
N LEU A 132 7.21 -15.60 6.91
CA LEU A 132 8.12 -15.00 5.94
C LEU A 132 8.05 -13.47 5.98
N ARG A 133 6.84 -12.91 6.00
CA ARG A 133 6.63 -11.46 5.97
C ARG A 133 7.14 -10.80 7.25
N THR A 134 6.82 -11.39 8.41
CA THR A 134 7.23 -10.88 9.72
C THR A 134 8.75 -10.91 9.89
N GLU A 135 9.39 -12.02 9.52
CA GLU A 135 10.85 -12.14 9.59
C GLU A 135 11.56 -11.17 8.66
N ARG A 136 11.08 -11.04 7.42
CA ARG A 136 11.64 -10.11 6.45
C ARG A 136 11.47 -8.66 6.88
N ASP A 137 10.31 -8.28 7.40
CA ASP A 137 10.02 -6.90 7.80
C ASP A 137 10.94 -6.43 8.93
N ARG A 138 11.26 -7.29 9.89
CA ARG A 138 12.21 -6.99 10.97
C ARG A 138 13.60 -6.59 10.47
N THR A 139 13.97 -6.96 9.26
CA THR A 139 15.27 -6.63 8.66
C THR A 139 15.26 -5.35 7.83
N LEU A 140 14.09 -4.76 7.58
CA LEU A 140 13.95 -3.60 6.72
C LEU A 140 14.10 -2.30 7.51
N PRO A 141 14.96 -1.37 7.08
CA PRO A 141 15.06 -0.06 7.71
C PRO A 141 13.77 0.74 7.54
N MET A 142 13.55 1.69 8.42
CA MET A 142 12.48 2.69 8.27
C MET A 142 12.69 3.47 6.98
N PRO A 143 11.65 3.70 6.15
CA PRO A 143 11.78 4.54 4.96
C PRO A 143 12.21 5.97 5.34
N LYS A 144 13.25 6.47 4.70
CA LYS A 144 13.89 7.77 5.04
C LYS A 144 12.91 8.96 5.06
N LEU A 145 11.88 8.93 4.25
CA LEU A 145 10.92 10.03 4.08
C LEU A 145 9.60 9.82 4.81
N ILE A 146 9.43 8.74 5.57
CA ILE A 146 8.11 8.36 6.12
C ILE A 146 7.48 9.48 6.94
N LEU A 147 8.23 10.13 7.83
CA LEU A 147 7.70 11.16 8.73
C LEU A 147 7.25 12.42 7.99
N SER A 148 7.94 12.79 6.92
CA SER A 148 7.55 13.92 6.07
C SER A 148 6.43 13.55 5.11
N ALA A 149 6.50 12.39 4.48
CA ALA A 149 5.51 11.93 3.51
C ALA A 149 4.13 11.72 4.15
N LEU A 150 4.06 11.13 5.35
CA LEU A 150 2.79 10.91 6.05
C LEU A 150 1.99 12.20 6.25
N GLN A 151 2.64 13.31 6.60
CA GLN A 151 1.96 14.57 6.86
C GLN A 151 1.28 15.16 5.62
N VAL A 152 1.83 14.91 4.45
CA VAL A 152 1.27 15.37 3.16
C VAL A 152 0.27 14.35 2.62
N ASN A 153 0.59 13.07 2.68
CA ASN A 153 -0.26 12.00 2.15
C ASN A 153 -1.60 11.87 2.91
N ILE A 154 -1.57 11.95 4.25
CA ILE A 154 -2.81 11.93 5.07
C ILE A 154 -3.72 13.13 4.74
N ALA A 155 -3.14 14.25 4.32
CA ALA A 155 -3.86 15.45 3.94
C ALA A 155 -4.24 15.51 2.44
N GLY A 156 -4.28 14.36 1.74
CA GLY A 156 -4.62 14.32 0.31
C GLY A 156 -3.64 15.10 -0.57
N GLY A 157 -2.35 15.13 -0.22
CA GLY A 157 -1.32 15.89 -0.95
C GLY A 157 -1.24 17.37 -0.58
N ARG A 158 -2.05 17.86 0.35
CA ARG A 158 -2.04 19.27 0.78
C ARG A 158 -0.91 19.54 1.75
N LEU A 159 -0.24 20.67 1.55
CA LEU A 159 0.80 21.13 2.48
C LEU A 159 0.16 21.67 3.79
N PRO A 160 0.85 21.57 4.93
CA PRO A 160 0.41 22.17 6.18
C PRO A 160 0.10 23.67 6.05
N ALA A 161 -0.80 24.20 6.88
CA ALA A 161 -1.07 25.63 6.94
C ALA A 161 0.19 26.41 7.33
N PRO A 162 0.35 27.67 6.86
CA PRO A 162 1.43 28.53 7.32
C PRO A 162 1.34 28.81 8.82
N GLU A 163 2.47 28.87 9.50
CA GLU A 163 2.55 29.33 10.89
C GLU A 163 2.57 30.88 10.98
N ASN A 164 2.63 31.40 12.19
CA ASN A 164 2.56 32.85 12.47
C ASN A 164 3.61 33.68 11.72
N ASN A 165 4.72 33.08 11.29
CA ASN A 165 5.76 33.71 10.50
C ASN A 165 5.52 33.62 8.97
N GLY A 166 4.35 33.12 8.53
CA GLY A 166 3.99 32.95 7.12
C GLY A 166 4.65 31.75 6.42
N ARG A 167 5.43 30.94 7.12
CA ARG A 167 6.14 29.77 6.55
C ARG A 167 5.42 28.48 6.87
N ARG A 168 5.55 27.49 5.99
CA ARG A 168 5.00 26.14 6.15
C ARG A 168 6.11 25.21 6.65
N TYR A 169 5.77 24.33 7.58
CA TYR A 169 6.71 23.39 8.21
C TYR A 169 6.14 21.97 8.21
N LEU A 170 7.00 21.00 7.95
CA LEU A 170 6.75 19.62 8.33
C LEU A 170 7.28 19.42 9.75
N LYS A 171 6.42 18.98 10.66
CA LYS A 171 6.77 18.78 12.08
C LYS A 171 7.19 17.34 12.29
N ILE A 172 8.40 17.12 12.76
CA ILE A 172 8.90 15.79 13.10
C ILE A 172 8.80 15.65 14.62
N PRO A 173 7.91 14.78 15.13
CA PRO A 173 7.87 14.47 16.55
C PRO A 173 9.11 13.66 16.92
N LEU A 174 9.80 14.07 17.98
CA LEU A 174 11.04 13.41 18.42
C LEU A 174 10.77 12.15 19.24
N ASP A 175 9.56 12.00 19.76
CA ASP A 175 9.11 10.92 20.67
C ASP A 175 7.93 10.10 20.11
N ALA A 176 7.72 10.11 18.81
CA ALA A 176 6.56 9.47 18.19
C ALA A 176 6.69 7.94 18.00
N LEU A 177 7.87 7.39 18.15
CA LEU A 177 8.18 5.99 17.97
C LEU A 177 8.80 5.47 19.27
N ASP A 178 8.36 4.28 19.71
CA ASP A 178 8.83 3.66 20.97
C ASP A 178 10.36 3.40 20.99
N ASN A 179 11.00 3.39 19.83
CA ASN A 179 12.45 3.42 19.68
C ASN A 179 12.81 4.66 18.85
N PRO A 180 13.30 5.75 19.46
CA PRO A 180 13.67 6.93 18.72
C PRO A 180 14.77 6.61 17.71
N ALA A 181 14.52 6.95 16.46
CA ALA A 181 15.44 6.73 15.35
C ALA A 181 16.68 7.67 15.38
N TRP A 182 16.99 8.25 16.53
CA TRP A 182 17.95 9.34 16.71
C TRP A 182 19.09 9.00 17.67
N ASP A 183 19.14 7.77 18.23
CA ASP A 183 20.25 7.28 19.06
C ASP A 183 21.38 6.68 18.23
#